data_740b9addcc1b5b08fa2e10fd6b854c9e
#
_entry.id   740b9addcc1b5b08fa2e10fd6b854c9e
#
_cell.length_a   1.000
_cell.length_b   1.000
_cell.length_c   1.000
_cell.angle_alpha   90.00
_cell.angle_beta   90.00
_cell.angle_gamma   90.00
#
_symmetry.space_group_name_H-M   'P 1'
#
loop_
_entity.id
_entity.type
_entity.pdbx_description
1 polymer ?
#
loop_
_entity_poly.entity_id
_entity_poly.type
_entity_poly.pdbx_seq_one_letter_code
_entity_poly.pdbx_strand_id
1 'polypeptide(L)'
;MTLPNMHDADPIPQAARAEIDRLMQTGDLFRYTAADAAPVSLLEAEFAQLMGSKYALAVSSCSAALFLSLKALGLPRDARVLIPGFTFAAVPSAVIHADCLPVLCEVGTDYRVDLKDFAAKLPSVK
;
A
#
# COMPACT_ATOMS: atom_id res chain seq x y z
N MET A 1 17.46 17.45 -22.11
CA MET A 1 16.29 16.71 -21.60
C MET A 1 15.93 17.32 -20.26
N THR A 2 14.89 18.14 -20.19
CA THR A 2 14.42 18.74 -18.94
C THR A 2 13.67 17.66 -18.15
N LEU A 3 14.03 17.46 -16.90
CA LEU A 3 13.28 16.55 -16.01
C LEU A 3 11.88 17.12 -15.79
N PRO A 4 10.83 16.28 -15.77
CA PRO A 4 9.49 16.72 -15.44
C PRO A 4 9.48 17.32 -14.03
N ASN A 5 8.73 18.41 -13.84
CA ASN A 5 8.54 18.99 -12.54
C ASN A 5 7.58 18.11 -11.74
N MET A 6 8.08 17.46 -10.70
CA MET A 6 7.29 16.54 -9.88
C MET A 6 6.20 17.24 -9.03
N HIS A 7 6.17 18.56 -9.04
CA HIS A 7 5.14 19.36 -8.36
C HIS A 7 4.04 19.85 -9.31
N ASP A 8 4.15 19.56 -10.61
CA ASP A 8 3.07 19.88 -11.55
C ASP A 8 1.88 18.95 -11.29
N ALA A 9 0.70 19.53 -11.19
CA ALA A 9 -0.52 18.76 -11.00
C ALA A 9 -0.90 18.05 -12.30
N ASP A 10 -1.10 16.75 -12.24
CA ASP A 10 -1.66 15.98 -13.36
C ASP A 10 -3.17 16.18 -13.45
N PRO A 11 -3.70 16.67 -14.58
CA PRO A 11 -5.13 16.84 -14.74
C PRO A 11 -5.83 15.46 -14.82
N ILE A 12 -6.99 15.37 -14.17
CA ILE A 12 -7.82 14.16 -14.26
C ILE A 12 -8.27 13.99 -15.73
N PRO A 13 -8.05 12.81 -16.37
CA PRO A 13 -8.48 12.55 -17.72
C PRO A 13 -9.99 12.77 -17.93
N GLN A 14 -10.39 13.18 -19.14
CA GLN A 14 -11.80 13.48 -19.44
C GLN A 14 -12.73 12.28 -19.17
N ALA A 15 -12.29 11.07 -19.53
CA ALA A 15 -13.07 9.85 -19.26
C ALA A 15 -13.30 9.63 -17.77
N ALA A 16 -12.27 9.85 -16.94
CA ALA A 16 -12.40 9.73 -15.48
C ALA A 16 -13.33 10.81 -14.90
N ARG A 17 -13.27 12.05 -15.42
CA ARG A 17 -14.20 13.11 -15.00
C ARG A 17 -15.66 12.77 -15.33
N ALA A 18 -15.92 12.23 -16.51
CA ALA A 18 -17.27 11.82 -16.92
C ALA A 18 -17.81 10.70 -16.00
N GLU A 19 -16.96 9.76 -15.60
CA GLU A 19 -17.36 8.69 -14.66
C GLU A 19 -17.59 9.24 -13.24
N ILE A 20 -16.78 10.18 -12.78
CA ILE A 20 -17.01 10.87 -11.51
C ILE A 20 -18.37 11.58 -11.52
N ASP A 21 -18.68 12.33 -12.59
CA ASP A 21 -19.97 13.02 -12.73
C ASP A 21 -21.14 12.03 -12.71
N ARG A 22 -21.01 10.89 -13.40
CA ARG A 22 -22.03 9.84 -13.38
C ARG A 22 -22.25 9.30 -11.96
N LEU A 23 -21.17 8.97 -11.23
CA LEU A 23 -21.24 8.46 -9.85
C LEU A 23 -21.86 9.47 -8.90
N MET A 24 -21.55 10.76 -9.06
CA MET A 24 -22.15 11.81 -8.24
C MET A 24 -23.65 11.98 -8.51
N GLN A 25 -24.10 11.78 -9.75
CA GLN A 25 -25.52 11.83 -10.13
C GLN A 25 -26.30 10.62 -9.64
N THR A 26 -25.70 9.42 -9.71
CA THR A 26 -26.37 8.17 -9.32
C THR A 26 -26.32 7.90 -7.82
N GLY A 27 -25.34 8.46 -7.12
CA GLY A 27 -25.07 8.16 -5.71
C GLY A 27 -24.46 6.78 -5.46
N ASP A 28 -24.03 6.06 -6.49
CA ASP A 28 -23.39 4.73 -6.41
C ASP A 28 -21.94 4.83 -5.88
N LEU A 29 -21.79 5.37 -4.67
CA LEU A 29 -20.50 5.62 -4.05
C LEU A 29 -20.00 4.46 -3.18
N PHE A 30 -20.87 3.45 -2.95
CA PHE A 30 -20.55 2.35 -2.04
C PHE A 30 -20.44 1.02 -2.79
N ARG A 31 -19.33 0.28 -2.53
CA ARG A 31 -19.17 -1.06 -3.12
C ARG A 31 -20.29 -2.04 -2.76
N TYR A 32 -20.99 -1.81 -1.64
CA TYR A 32 -22.06 -2.68 -1.18
C TYR A 32 -23.38 -2.51 -1.98
N THR A 33 -23.57 -1.42 -2.69
CA THR A 33 -24.79 -1.16 -3.48
C THR A 33 -24.72 -1.71 -4.90
N ALA A 34 -23.52 -1.78 -5.47
CA ALA A 34 -23.31 -2.22 -6.86
C ALA A 34 -22.43 -3.48 -6.97
N ALA A 35 -22.00 -4.06 -5.84
CA ALA A 35 -21.21 -5.30 -5.76
C ALA A 35 -20.09 -5.37 -6.82
N ASP A 36 -20.22 -6.29 -7.78
CA ASP A 36 -19.19 -6.54 -8.79
C ASP A 36 -19.08 -5.41 -9.84
N ALA A 37 -20.09 -4.57 -10.01
CA ALA A 37 -20.12 -3.46 -10.98
C ALA A 37 -19.62 -2.13 -10.38
N ALA A 38 -19.34 -2.07 -9.08
CA ALA A 38 -18.79 -0.87 -8.47
C ALA A 38 -17.40 -0.56 -9.05
N PRO A 39 -17.07 0.71 -9.35
CA PRO A 39 -15.76 1.09 -9.92
C PRO A 39 -14.57 0.55 -9.14
N VAL A 40 -14.66 0.52 -7.80
CA VAL A 40 -13.60 -0.03 -6.96
C VAL A 40 -13.47 -1.55 -7.13
N SER A 41 -14.55 -2.29 -7.30
CA SER A 41 -14.50 -3.74 -7.53
C SER A 41 -13.91 -4.08 -8.91
N LEU A 42 -14.24 -3.28 -9.93
CA LEU A 42 -13.63 -3.40 -11.26
C LEU A 42 -12.11 -3.11 -11.19
N LEU A 43 -11.70 -2.04 -10.51
CA LEU A 43 -10.29 -1.73 -10.28
C LEU A 43 -9.56 -2.89 -9.59
N GLU A 44 -10.14 -3.45 -8.54
CA GLU A 44 -9.55 -4.56 -7.80
C GLU A 44 -9.37 -5.80 -8.68
N ALA A 45 -10.36 -6.13 -9.52
CA ALA A 45 -10.27 -7.24 -10.45
C ALA A 45 -9.19 -7.04 -11.51
N GLU A 46 -9.15 -5.86 -12.14
CA GLU A 46 -8.15 -5.51 -13.15
C GLU A 46 -6.74 -5.48 -12.55
N PHE A 47 -6.58 -4.89 -11.37
CA PHE A 47 -5.29 -4.83 -10.69
C PHE A 47 -4.79 -6.22 -10.27
N ALA A 48 -5.67 -7.07 -9.74
CA ALA A 48 -5.34 -8.46 -9.42
C ALA A 48 -4.86 -9.22 -10.66
N GLN A 49 -5.53 -9.06 -11.79
CA GLN A 49 -5.13 -9.65 -13.06
C GLN A 49 -3.78 -9.13 -13.53
N LEU A 50 -3.55 -7.81 -13.49
CA LEU A 50 -2.29 -7.18 -13.89
C LEU A 50 -1.11 -7.69 -13.05
N MET A 51 -1.31 -7.86 -11.75
CA MET A 51 -0.28 -8.30 -10.81
C MET A 51 -0.13 -9.83 -10.73
N GLY A 52 -0.98 -10.59 -11.42
CA GLY A 52 -1.00 -12.05 -11.35
C GLY A 52 -1.39 -12.59 -9.97
N SER A 53 -2.09 -11.79 -9.16
CA SER A 53 -2.59 -12.18 -7.85
C SER A 53 -4.03 -12.66 -7.93
N LYS A 54 -4.44 -13.51 -6.97
CA LYS A 54 -5.83 -14.01 -6.95
C LYS A 54 -6.82 -12.93 -6.52
N TYR A 55 -6.39 -12.02 -5.65
CA TYR A 55 -7.22 -10.95 -5.10
C TYR A 55 -6.42 -9.65 -5.01
N ALA A 56 -7.12 -8.52 -5.06
CA ALA A 56 -6.62 -7.21 -4.68
C ALA A 56 -7.69 -6.51 -3.83
N LEU A 57 -7.26 -5.67 -2.91
CA LEU A 57 -8.14 -4.83 -2.09
C LEU A 57 -7.66 -3.39 -2.19
N ALA A 58 -8.51 -2.51 -2.71
CA ALA A 58 -8.25 -1.08 -2.72
C ALA A 58 -8.57 -0.47 -1.35
N VAL A 59 -7.64 0.32 -0.85
CA VAL A 59 -7.74 1.02 0.44
C VAL A 59 -7.42 2.50 0.27
N SER A 60 -7.75 3.32 1.25
CA SER A 60 -7.67 4.78 1.16
C SER A 60 -6.25 5.35 1.12
N SER A 61 -5.23 4.57 1.47
CA SER A 61 -3.82 5.01 1.46
C SER A 61 -2.84 3.84 1.52
N CYS A 62 -1.60 4.08 1.12
CA CYS A 62 -0.50 3.12 1.32
C CYS A 62 -0.29 2.81 2.81
N SER A 63 -0.43 3.79 3.71
CA SER A 63 -0.34 3.56 5.16
C SER A 63 -1.41 2.59 5.65
N ALA A 64 -2.65 2.73 5.14
CA ALA A 64 -3.73 1.78 5.43
C ALA A 64 -3.41 0.38 4.89
N ALA A 65 -2.84 0.28 3.67
CA ALA A 65 -2.44 -0.98 3.09
C ALA A 65 -1.38 -1.71 3.93
N LEU A 66 -0.34 -0.99 4.37
CA LEU A 66 0.71 -1.55 5.24
C LEU A 66 0.13 -2.06 6.56
N PHE A 67 -0.67 -1.23 7.22
CA PHE A 67 -1.32 -1.61 8.49
C PHE A 67 -2.23 -2.84 8.34
N LEU A 68 -3.12 -2.83 7.36
CA LEU A 68 -4.05 -3.93 7.12
C LEU A 68 -3.33 -5.23 6.73
N SER A 69 -2.24 -5.14 5.96
CA SER A 69 -1.43 -6.30 5.62
C SER A 69 -0.83 -6.95 6.86
N LEU A 70 -0.29 -6.16 7.80
CA LEU A 70 0.25 -6.67 9.06
C LEU A 70 -0.85 -7.27 9.94
N LYS A 71 -2.01 -6.63 10.03
CA LYS A 71 -3.15 -7.19 10.79
C LYS A 71 -3.67 -8.49 10.18
N ALA A 72 -3.69 -8.60 8.85
CA ALA A 72 -4.13 -9.80 8.14
C ALA A 72 -3.21 -11.01 8.38
N LEU A 73 -1.93 -10.79 8.68
CA LEU A 73 -0.99 -11.85 9.05
C LEU A 73 -1.27 -12.48 10.42
N GLY A 74 -2.10 -11.85 11.26
CA GLY A 74 -2.43 -12.35 12.58
C GLY A 74 -1.23 -12.52 13.52
N LEU A 75 -0.23 -11.64 13.39
CA LEU A 75 0.98 -11.71 14.21
C LEU A 75 0.64 -11.51 15.70
N PRO A 76 1.35 -12.21 16.59
CA PRO A 76 1.19 -12.00 18.02
C PRO A 76 1.63 -10.59 18.42
N ARG A 77 1.11 -10.08 19.52
CA ARG A 77 1.54 -8.81 20.09
C ARG A 77 3.05 -8.83 20.33
N ASP A 78 3.70 -7.69 20.08
CA ASP A 78 5.15 -7.50 20.19
C ASP A 78 5.97 -8.35 19.21
N ALA A 79 5.33 -8.95 18.18
CA ALA A 79 6.06 -9.59 17.09
C ALA A 79 7.02 -8.61 16.42
N ARG A 80 8.23 -9.05 16.16
CA ARG A 80 9.28 -8.21 15.57
C ARG A 80 9.17 -8.22 14.06
N VAL A 81 9.12 -7.04 13.45
CA VAL A 81 8.99 -6.84 11.99
C VAL A 81 10.22 -6.10 11.46
N LEU A 82 10.94 -6.73 10.55
CA LEU A 82 12.13 -6.14 9.92
C LEU A 82 11.70 -5.12 8.87
N ILE A 83 12.22 -3.91 8.98
CA ILE A 83 11.92 -2.80 8.06
C ILE A 83 13.20 -2.06 7.65
N PRO A 84 13.26 -1.42 6.47
CA PRO A 84 14.40 -0.57 6.11
C PRO A 84 14.60 0.57 7.10
N GLY A 85 15.86 0.86 7.47
CA GLY A 85 16.20 1.98 8.35
C GLY A 85 16.00 3.35 7.70
N PHE A 86 16.07 3.42 6.35
CA PHE A 86 15.74 4.59 5.57
C PHE A 86 14.42 4.35 4.83
N THR A 87 13.34 4.90 5.36
CA THR A 87 12.00 4.73 4.81
C THR A 87 11.07 5.86 5.26
N PHE A 88 9.91 5.98 4.63
CA PHE A 88 8.88 6.92 5.06
C PHE A 88 8.30 6.51 6.43
N ALA A 89 8.02 7.49 7.29
CA ALA A 89 7.57 7.27 8.66
C ALA A 89 6.29 6.40 8.79
N ALA A 90 5.49 6.29 7.74
CA ALA A 90 4.32 5.42 7.74
C ALA A 90 4.68 3.93 7.90
N VAL A 91 5.89 3.50 7.48
CA VAL A 91 6.30 2.09 7.59
C VAL A 91 6.47 1.67 9.05
N PRO A 92 7.34 2.31 9.87
CA PRO A 92 7.42 1.97 11.30
C PRO A 92 6.12 2.26 12.04
N SER A 93 5.36 3.31 11.67
CA SER A 93 4.06 3.60 12.27
C SER A 93 3.06 2.48 12.05
N ALA A 94 2.98 1.91 10.85
CA ALA A 94 2.10 0.78 10.57
C ALA A 94 2.43 -0.44 11.42
N VAL A 95 3.72 -0.72 11.63
CA VAL A 95 4.19 -1.82 12.49
C VAL A 95 3.73 -1.61 13.94
N ILE A 96 3.95 -0.41 14.49
CA ILE A 96 3.56 -0.07 15.86
C ILE A 96 2.03 -0.13 16.04
N HIS A 97 1.26 0.43 15.08
CA HIS A 97 -0.20 0.37 15.12
C HIS A 97 -0.75 -1.05 14.98
N ALA A 98 0.01 -1.95 14.38
CA ALA A 98 -0.34 -3.37 14.32
C ALA A 98 0.03 -4.15 15.59
N ASP A 99 0.39 -3.47 16.67
CA ASP A 99 0.87 -4.04 17.95
C ASP A 99 2.17 -4.84 17.81
N CYS A 100 3.01 -4.48 16.83
CA CYS A 100 4.30 -5.11 16.55
C CYS A 100 5.48 -4.18 16.88
N LEU A 101 6.68 -4.72 16.90
CA LEU A 101 7.93 -3.98 17.17
C LEU A 101 8.76 -3.86 15.89
N PRO A 102 9.05 -2.65 15.40
CA PRO A 102 9.91 -2.48 14.24
C PRO A 102 11.37 -2.79 14.60
N VAL A 103 12.03 -3.56 13.75
CA VAL A 103 13.47 -3.82 13.78
C VAL A 103 14.07 -3.22 12.53
N LEU A 104 15.02 -2.29 12.71
CA LEU A 104 15.61 -1.59 11.58
C LEU A 104 16.68 -2.45 10.91
N CYS A 105 16.63 -2.50 9.58
CA CYS A 105 17.65 -3.06 8.72
C CYS A 105 18.44 -1.94 8.05
N GLU A 106 19.76 -2.09 7.94
CA GLU A 106 20.61 -1.11 7.27
C GLU A 106 20.25 -0.95 5.79
N VAL A 107 20.52 0.24 5.29
CA VAL A 107 20.30 0.64 3.90
C VAL A 107 21.64 1.09 3.31
N GLY A 108 21.99 0.57 2.15
CA GLY A 108 23.20 0.93 1.44
C GLY A 108 23.17 2.35 0.86
N THR A 109 24.30 2.79 0.31
CA THR A 109 24.42 4.11 -0.34
C THR A 109 23.58 4.24 -1.61
N ASP A 110 23.07 3.13 -2.13
CA ASP A 110 22.13 3.04 -3.26
C ASP A 110 20.65 3.09 -2.81
N TYR A 111 20.40 3.36 -1.53
CA TYR A 111 19.08 3.39 -0.88
C TYR A 111 18.32 2.06 -0.90
N ARG A 112 19.01 0.95 -1.12
CA ARG A 112 18.44 -0.39 -1.02
C ARG A 112 18.78 -1.03 0.30
N VAL A 113 17.95 -1.99 0.72
CA VAL A 113 18.20 -2.79 1.93
C VAL A 113 19.55 -3.52 1.80
N ASP A 114 20.40 -3.41 2.84
CA ASP A 114 21.62 -4.20 2.93
C ASP A 114 21.24 -5.66 3.22
N LEU A 115 21.44 -6.53 2.22
CA LEU A 115 21.10 -7.94 2.30
C LEU A 115 21.93 -8.71 3.33
N LYS A 116 23.14 -8.23 3.67
CA LYS A 116 23.97 -8.86 4.71
C LYS A 116 23.39 -8.58 6.09
N ASP A 117 23.06 -7.32 6.35
CA ASP A 117 22.43 -6.93 7.63
C ASP A 117 21.03 -7.55 7.76
N PHE A 118 20.26 -7.59 6.67
CA PHE A 118 18.97 -8.26 6.62
C PHE A 118 19.10 -9.74 7.03
N ALA A 119 20.03 -10.49 6.40
CA ALA A 119 20.25 -11.88 6.70
C ALA A 119 20.71 -12.11 8.16
N ALA A 120 21.55 -11.22 8.68
CA ALA A 120 22.02 -11.28 10.06
C ALA A 120 20.90 -11.05 11.09
N LYS A 121 19.94 -10.16 10.78
CA LYS A 121 18.83 -9.81 11.68
C LYS A 121 17.62 -10.74 11.53
N LEU A 122 17.47 -11.45 10.41
CA LEU A 122 16.34 -12.34 10.15
C LEU A 122 16.07 -13.37 11.28
N PRO A 123 17.07 -14.01 11.91
CA PRO A 123 16.83 -14.91 13.03
C PRO A 123 16.22 -14.24 14.25
N SER A 124 16.37 -12.92 14.40
CA SER A 124 15.88 -12.16 15.56
C SER A 124 14.41 -11.74 15.46
N VAL A 125 13.75 -11.96 14.32
CA VAL A 125 12.35 -11.57 14.05
C VAL A 125 11.41 -12.78 13.94
N LYS A 126 11.80 -13.89 14.48
CA LYS A 126 10.98 -15.11 14.55
C LYS A 126 10.01 -15.05 15.71
#